data_052afcc55de60531237de52979583da7
#
_entry.id   052afcc55de60531237de52979583da7
#
_cell.length_a   1.000
_cell.length_b   1.000
_cell.length_c   1.000
_cell.angle_alpha   90.00
_cell.angle_beta   90.00
_cell.angle_gamma   90.00
#
_symmetry.space_group_name_H-M   'P 1'
#
loop_
_entity.id
_entity.type
_entity.pdbx_description
1 polymer ?
#
loop_
_entity_poly.entity_id
_entity_poly.type
_entity_poly.pdbx_seq_one_letter_code
_entity_poly.pdbx_strand_id
1 'polypeptide(L)'
;MSSISVLTLLKGRHDHLHHLIEGLSRSLEPPGELIVVNMDSAPLSLPRQPFAVRVIDLPSAGALPLGAARNRAAAAAQHRLLCFLDVDCIVSARSLTALRQGFARQDCMLCPEVLYLPAGEPTPGWREDVLRRRGVAHPVRNFPVHGQLREFNPGFLWGVAFAFRASTFYRLGGFDEQFTGYGAEDTDLGFNANAHGLPLIYQAGAPIFHQHHTLYEPPLQHFADIVRNAVLFHGKWGIWPMQERLDAFVAAGLLERSETGLRIIRYPTDEEVAAARQSDDVMF
;
A
#
# COMPACT_ATOMS: atom_id res chain seq x y z
N MET A 1 -6.06 14.91 21.15
CA MET A 1 -6.46 13.89 20.13
C MET A 1 -5.41 12.77 20.10
N SER A 2 -5.77 11.54 19.74
CA SER A 2 -4.80 10.42 19.70
C SER A 2 -3.77 10.68 18.61
N SER A 3 -2.48 10.55 18.94
CA SER A 3 -1.41 10.66 17.94
C SER A 3 -1.40 9.43 17.01
N ILE A 4 -0.81 9.57 15.84
CA ILE A 4 -0.72 8.54 14.78
C ILE A 4 0.75 8.12 14.64
N SER A 5 1.01 6.82 14.59
CA SER A 5 2.25 6.26 14.06
C SER A 5 2.06 6.06 12.55
N VAL A 6 2.88 6.72 11.74
CA VAL A 6 2.98 6.47 10.30
C VAL A 6 4.01 5.39 10.07
N LEU A 7 3.66 4.38 9.28
CA LEU A 7 4.43 3.17 9.03
C LEU A 7 4.67 3.04 7.54
N THR A 8 5.93 2.93 7.12
CA THR A 8 6.28 2.79 5.71
C THR A 8 7.41 1.78 5.50
N LEU A 9 7.48 1.21 4.30
CA LEU A 9 8.50 0.25 3.88
C LEU A 9 9.36 0.88 2.81
N LEU A 10 10.68 0.76 2.94
CA LEU A 10 11.63 1.27 1.96
C LEU A 10 12.37 0.14 1.27
N LYS A 11 12.37 0.14 -0.07
CA LYS A 11 13.26 -0.64 -0.92
C LYS A 11 13.58 0.16 -2.17
N GLY A 12 14.80 0.74 -2.23
CA GLY A 12 15.33 1.43 -3.40
C GLY A 12 14.66 2.76 -3.82
N ARG A 13 13.62 3.22 -3.10
CA ARG A 13 12.82 4.42 -3.46
C ARG A 13 13.11 5.60 -2.54
N HIS A 14 14.39 6.01 -2.44
CA HIS A 14 14.82 7.03 -1.47
C HIS A 14 14.22 8.42 -1.75
N ASP A 15 14.10 8.83 -3.01
CA ASP A 15 13.50 10.14 -3.36
C ASP A 15 12.02 10.18 -2.99
N HIS A 16 11.29 9.07 -3.19
CA HIS A 16 9.89 8.96 -2.77
C HIS A 16 9.75 9.10 -1.25
N LEU A 17 10.64 8.47 -0.48
CA LEU A 17 10.67 8.62 0.97
C LEU A 17 10.90 10.07 1.40
N HIS A 18 11.77 10.81 0.71
CA HIS A 18 12.00 12.23 1.01
C HIS A 18 10.71 13.05 0.80
N HIS A 19 9.96 12.82 -0.27
CA HIS A 19 8.69 13.49 -0.50
C HIS A 19 7.61 13.09 0.50
N LEU A 20 7.56 11.80 0.92
CA LEU A 20 6.68 11.35 2.01
C LEU A 20 6.98 12.12 3.30
N ILE A 21 8.25 12.19 3.71
CA ILE A 21 8.70 12.91 4.91
C ILE A 21 8.36 14.40 4.80
N GLU A 22 8.57 15.02 3.65
CA GLU A 22 8.24 16.41 3.41
C GLU A 22 6.72 16.65 3.57
N GLY A 23 5.86 15.78 3.00
CA GLY A 23 4.42 15.85 3.17
C GLY A 23 4.00 15.72 4.63
N LEU A 24 4.58 14.79 5.38
CA LEU A 24 4.35 14.64 6.82
C LEU A 24 4.76 15.89 7.60
N SER A 25 5.89 16.51 7.25
CA SER A 25 6.38 17.73 7.90
C SER A 25 5.50 18.95 7.64
N ARG A 26 4.81 18.98 6.49
CA ARG A 26 3.85 20.02 6.10
C ARG A 26 2.42 19.79 6.63
N SER A 27 2.17 18.66 7.31
CA SER A 27 0.86 18.35 7.87
C SER A 27 0.46 19.37 8.94
N LEU A 28 -0.80 19.79 8.93
CA LEU A 28 -1.35 20.71 9.99
C LEU A 28 -1.22 20.11 11.39
N GLU A 29 -1.36 18.81 11.49
CA GLU A 29 -1.11 18.03 12.70
C GLU A 29 -0.13 16.90 12.32
N PRO A 30 1.18 17.10 12.50
CA PRO A 30 2.18 16.08 12.18
C PRO A 30 1.93 14.75 12.90
N PRO A 31 2.51 13.64 12.43
CA PRO A 31 2.43 12.36 13.12
C PRO A 31 3.16 12.44 14.47
N GLY A 32 2.84 11.54 15.38
CA GLY A 32 3.62 11.37 16.59
C GLY A 32 4.98 10.74 16.31
N GLU A 33 5.03 9.87 15.31
CA GLU A 33 6.24 9.23 14.82
C GLU A 33 6.08 8.73 13.38
N LEU A 34 7.22 8.59 12.69
CA LEU A 34 7.38 7.83 11.46
C LEU A 34 8.26 6.62 11.73
N ILE A 35 7.82 5.43 11.34
CA ILE A 35 8.60 4.21 11.37
C ILE A 35 8.86 3.77 9.95
N VAL A 36 10.14 3.67 9.58
CA VAL A 36 10.59 3.20 8.27
C VAL A 36 11.22 1.84 8.44
N VAL A 37 10.67 0.81 7.81
CA VAL A 37 11.36 -0.48 7.69
C VAL A 37 12.21 -0.44 6.43
N ASN A 38 13.52 -0.39 6.64
CA ASN A 38 14.51 -0.35 5.58
C ASN A 38 14.86 -1.79 5.14
N MET A 39 14.45 -2.14 3.94
CA MET A 39 14.74 -3.46 3.33
C MET A 39 15.96 -3.41 2.39
N ASP A 40 16.61 -2.26 2.25
CA ASP A 40 17.88 -2.14 1.54
C ASP A 40 19.04 -2.71 2.37
N SER A 41 20.13 -3.04 1.69
CA SER A 41 21.36 -3.54 2.36
C SER A 41 22.14 -2.41 3.04
N ALA A 42 22.00 -1.17 2.54
CA ALA A 42 22.68 0.00 3.08
C ALA A 42 21.89 0.61 4.24
N PRO A 43 22.56 1.07 5.30
CA PRO A 43 21.92 1.82 6.37
C PRO A 43 21.26 3.09 5.85
N LEU A 44 20.05 3.38 6.35
CA LEU A 44 19.32 4.60 6.04
C LEU A 44 19.66 5.69 7.06
N SER A 45 20.10 6.84 6.58
CA SER A 45 20.27 8.05 7.38
C SER A 45 19.30 9.13 6.91
N LEU A 46 18.52 9.67 7.82
CA LEU A 46 17.52 10.69 7.54
C LEU A 46 17.83 11.98 8.32
N PRO A 47 17.60 13.16 7.73
CA PRO A 47 17.75 14.42 8.43
C PRO A 47 16.73 14.53 9.57
N ARG A 48 17.05 15.37 10.58
CA ARG A 48 16.16 15.61 11.72
C ARG A 48 14.80 16.15 11.24
N GLN A 49 13.73 15.58 11.77
CA GLN A 49 12.34 15.94 11.47
C GLN A 49 11.66 16.62 12.67
N PRO A 50 10.54 17.34 12.49
CA PRO A 50 9.75 17.90 13.60
C PRO A 50 8.99 16.85 14.42
N PHE A 51 9.05 15.57 14.02
CA PHE A 51 8.47 14.39 14.70
C PHE A 51 9.53 13.31 14.88
N ALA A 52 9.26 12.33 15.73
CA ALA A 52 10.17 11.20 15.94
C ALA A 52 10.25 10.34 14.68
N VAL A 53 11.47 9.96 14.28
CA VAL A 53 11.71 9.00 13.18
C VAL A 53 12.49 7.83 13.71
N ARG A 54 12.01 6.62 13.42
CA ARG A 54 12.67 5.37 13.75
C ARG A 54 12.89 4.56 12.49
N VAL A 55 14.11 4.12 12.27
CA VAL A 55 14.46 3.20 11.19
C VAL A 55 14.66 1.80 11.80
N ILE A 56 14.12 0.79 11.14
CA ILE A 56 14.27 -0.63 11.48
C ILE A 56 14.86 -1.31 10.25
N ASP A 57 16.06 -1.81 10.36
CA ASP A 57 16.68 -2.56 9.26
C ASP A 57 16.14 -3.98 9.18
N LEU A 58 15.68 -4.35 7.99
CA LEU A 58 15.22 -5.68 7.63
C LEU A 58 15.69 -6.01 6.21
N PRO A 59 17.01 -6.15 5.98
CA PRO A 59 17.55 -6.37 4.64
C PRO A 59 16.92 -7.59 3.98
N SER A 60 16.48 -7.46 2.72
CA SER A 60 15.94 -8.55 1.94
C SER A 60 16.67 -8.66 0.60
N ALA A 61 17.18 -9.85 0.29
CA ALA A 61 17.88 -10.16 -0.95
C ALA A 61 17.02 -10.93 -1.97
N GLY A 62 15.81 -11.36 -1.56
CA GLY A 62 14.89 -12.16 -2.39
C GLY A 62 13.49 -11.56 -2.41
N ALA A 63 12.47 -12.41 -2.38
CA ALA A 63 11.08 -11.98 -2.26
C ALA A 63 10.88 -11.08 -1.05
N LEU A 64 10.26 -9.91 -1.26
CA LEU A 64 10.11 -8.91 -0.21
C LEU A 64 9.12 -9.39 0.87
N PRO A 65 9.50 -9.39 2.15
CA PRO A 65 8.62 -9.83 3.24
C PRO A 65 7.67 -8.69 3.65
N LEU A 66 6.79 -8.24 2.72
CA LEU A 66 5.97 -7.03 2.91
C LEU A 66 5.07 -7.11 4.14
N GLY A 67 4.37 -8.24 4.33
CA GLY A 67 3.52 -8.47 5.50
C GLY A 67 4.31 -8.44 6.80
N ALA A 68 5.42 -9.18 6.87
CA ALA A 68 6.30 -9.22 8.05
C ALA A 68 6.93 -7.85 8.34
N ALA A 69 7.31 -7.10 7.31
CA ALA A 69 7.86 -5.76 7.46
C ALA A 69 6.80 -4.78 8.03
N ARG A 70 5.54 -4.84 7.55
CA ARG A 70 4.44 -4.04 8.12
C ARG A 70 4.11 -4.46 9.56
N ASN A 71 4.11 -5.74 9.88
CA ASN A 71 3.94 -6.23 11.26
C ASN A 71 5.06 -5.71 12.17
N ARG A 72 6.31 -5.74 11.69
CA ARG A 72 7.45 -5.24 12.46
C ARG A 72 7.36 -3.72 12.69
N ALA A 73 6.91 -2.95 11.70
CA ALA A 73 6.64 -1.53 11.87
C ALA A 73 5.54 -1.29 12.92
N ALA A 74 4.43 -2.04 12.84
CA ALA A 74 3.35 -1.95 13.79
C ALA A 74 3.80 -2.30 15.21
N ALA A 75 4.59 -3.37 15.40
CA ALA A 75 5.12 -3.78 16.70
C ALA A 75 6.02 -2.71 17.36
N ALA A 76 6.68 -1.87 16.56
CA ALA A 76 7.49 -0.77 17.06
C ALA A 76 6.69 0.50 17.35
N ALA A 77 5.43 0.59 16.89
CA ALA A 77 4.59 1.77 17.00
C ALA A 77 4.16 2.04 18.45
N GLN A 78 4.18 3.32 18.84
CA GLN A 78 3.86 3.75 20.21
C GLN A 78 2.48 4.39 20.33
N HIS A 79 1.79 4.65 19.19
CA HIS A 79 0.52 5.36 19.21
C HIS A 79 -0.66 4.43 18.92
N ARG A 80 -1.86 4.89 19.32
CA ARG A 80 -3.09 4.11 19.22
C ARG A 80 -3.66 3.98 17.80
N LEU A 81 -3.20 4.81 16.88
CA LEU A 81 -3.59 4.78 15.47
C LEU A 81 -2.36 4.45 14.64
N LEU A 82 -2.49 3.42 13.80
CA LEU A 82 -1.49 2.97 12.84
C LEU A 82 -1.94 3.43 11.46
N CYS A 83 -1.09 4.18 10.76
CA CYS A 83 -1.31 4.60 9.38
C CYS A 83 -0.22 3.97 8.51
N PHE A 84 -0.59 2.98 7.73
CA PHE A 84 0.29 2.34 6.75
C PHE A 84 0.26 3.16 5.46
N LEU A 85 1.42 3.58 5.02
CA LEU A 85 1.61 4.30 3.76
C LEU A 85 2.73 3.63 2.96
N ASP A 86 2.50 3.37 1.69
CA ASP A 86 3.60 3.02 0.82
C ASP A 86 4.56 4.21 0.68
N VAL A 87 5.84 3.93 0.45
CA VAL A 87 6.90 4.95 0.46
C VAL A 87 6.72 6.04 -0.62
N ASP A 88 5.96 5.73 -1.66
CA ASP A 88 5.61 6.64 -2.74
C ASP A 88 4.35 7.49 -2.48
N CYS A 89 3.89 7.54 -1.24
CA CYS A 89 2.76 8.37 -0.83
C CYS A 89 3.21 9.74 -0.30
N ILE A 90 2.55 10.82 -0.73
CA ILE A 90 2.66 12.16 -0.15
C ILE A 90 1.33 12.50 0.52
N VAL A 91 1.34 12.82 1.80
CA VAL A 91 0.11 13.20 2.51
C VAL A 91 -0.26 14.66 2.21
N SER A 92 -1.57 14.94 2.04
CA SER A 92 -2.04 16.32 2.07
C SER A 92 -1.98 16.88 3.50
N ALA A 93 -1.97 18.19 3.64
CA ALA A 93 -1.85 18.85 4.94
C ALA A 93 -2.91 18.42 5.96
N ARG A 94 -4.07 17.96 5.51
CA ARG A 94 -5.20 17.53 6.35
C ARG A 94 -5.36 16.02 6.48
N SER A 95 -4.57 15.19 5.80
CA SER A 95 -4.79 13.73 5.75
C SER A 95 -4.78 13.09 7.14
N LEU A 96 -3.77 13.38 7.96
CA LEU A 96 -3.68 12.80 9.30
C LEU A 96 -4.78 13.30 10.24
N THR A 97 -5.18 14.56 10.13
CA THR A 97 -6.33 15.11 10.88
C THR A 97 -7.63 14.42 10.47
N ALA A 98 -7.85 14.21 9.17
CA ALA A 98 -9.03 13.51 8.65
C ALA A 98 -9.08 12.05 9.13
N LEU A 99 -7.96 11.33 9.13
CA LEU A 99 -7.88 9.97 9.67
C LEU A 99 -8.27 9.93 11.16
N ARG A 100 -7.75 10.85 11.99
CA ARG A 100 -8.13 10.94 13.43
C ARG A 100 -9.64 11.15 13.59
N GLN A 101 -10.22 12.04 12.79
CA GLN A 101 -11.66 12.33 12.82
C GLN A 101 -12.48 11.12 12.35
N GLY A 102 -11.99 10.38 11.36
CA GLY A 102 -12.62 9.16 10.86
C GLY A 102 -12.78 8.12 11.97
N PHE A 103 -11.73 7.87 12.73
CA PHE A 103 -11.76 6.93 13.86
C PHE A 103 -12.59 7.39 15.07
N ALA A 104 -12.92 8.67 15.17
CA ALA A 104 -13.84 9.13 16.22
C ALA A 104 -15.28 8.63 16.02
N ARG A 105 -15.65 8.21 14.80
CA ARG A 105 -17.00 7.77 14.47
C ARG A 105 -17.22 6.28 14.73
N GLN A 106 -16.25 5.44 14.34
CA GLN A 106 -16.34 3.98 14.48
C GLN A 106 -14.95 3.33 14.41
N ASP A 107 -14.87 2.07 14.83
CA ASP A 107 -13.73 1.21 14.55
C ASP A 107 -13.86 0.59 13.15
N CYS A 108 -12.81 0.68 12.34
CA CYS A 108 -12.86 0.29 10.92
C CYS A 108 -11.44 0.11 10.34
N MET A 109 -11.38 -0.49 9.16
CA MET A 109 -10.28 -0.26 8.22
C MET A 109 -10.57 1.07 7.51
N LEU A 110 -9.73 2.06 7.67
CA LEU A 110 -9.94 3.38 7.09
C LEU A 110 -8.96 3.64 5.95
N CYS A 111 -9.48 3.77 4.73
CA CYS A 111 -8.68 4.10 3.55
C CYS A 111 -8.92 5.56 3.15
N PRO A 112 -7.90 6.41 3.18
CA PRO A 112 -7.99 7.75 2.63
C PRO A 112 -8.09 7.70 1.10
N GLU A 113 -8.67 8.74 0.52
CA GLU A 113 -8.65 8.97 -0.92
C GLU A 113 -7.20 9.01 -1.42
N VAL A 114 -6.95 8.34 -2.56
CA VAL A 114 -5.64 8.33 -3.20
C VAL A 114 -5.77 8.92 -4.60
N LEU A 115 -4.94 9.92 -4.90
CA LEU A 115 -4.79 10.51 -6.22
C LEU A 115 -3.42 10.15 -6.78
N TYR A 116 -3.38 9.59 -7.97
CA TYR A 116 -2.17 9.16 -8.65
C TYR A 116 -1.57 10.32 -9.44
N LEU A 117 -0.29 10.57 -9.26
CA LEU A 117 0.43 11.66 -9.92
C LEU A 117 1.05 11.16 -11.23
N PRO A 118 1.09 12.00 -12.27
CA PRO A 118 1.84 11.68 -13.49
C PRO A 118 3.36 11.69 -13.24
N ALA A 119 4.11 11.08 -14.14
CA ALA A 119 5.56 11.13 -14.12
C ALA A 119 6.09 12.58 -14.09
N GLY A 120 7.20 12.79 -13.38
CA GLY A 120 7.79 14.12 -13.17
C GLY A 120 7.14 14.92 -12.02
N GLU A 121 6.12 14.40 -11.36
CA GLU A 121 5.57 14.99 -10.14
C GLU A 121 5.96 14.11 -8.91
N PRO A 122 6.24 14.74 -7.75
CA PRO A 122 6.24 16.19 -7.52
C PRO A 122 7.51 16.86 -8.05
N THR A 123 7.37 18.08 -8.56
CA THR A 123 8.52 18.92 -8.88
C THR A 123 9.16 19.52 -7.61
N PRO A 124 10.45 19.90 -7.62
CA PRO A 124 11.08 20.54 -6.48
C PRO A 124 10.31 21.77 -5.98
N GLY A 125 10.08 21.82 -4.67
CA GLY A 125 9.27 22.89 -4.06
C GLY A 125 7.77 22.77 -4.33
N TRP A 126 7.27 21.58 -4.58
CA TRP A 126 5.88 21.27 -4.89
C TRP A 126 4.87 21.94 -3.95
N ARG A 127 3.68 22.16 -4.45
CA ARG A 127 2.53 22.72 -3.71
C ARG A 127 1.36 21.76 -3.77
N GLU A 128 0.65 21.60 -2.66
CA GLU A 128 -0.49 20.68 -2.58
C GLU A 128 -1.59 20.98 -3.60
N ASP A 129 -1.87 22.27 -3.86
CA ASP A 129 -2.88 22.66 -4.83
C ASP A 129 -2.51 22.25 -6.28
N VAL A 130 -1.21 22.16 -6.59
CA VAL A 130 -0.72 21.61 -7.86
C VAL A 130 -0.93 20.11 -7.90
N LEU A 131 -0.52 19.38 -6.85
CA LEU A 131 -0.70 17.93 -6.79
C LEU A 131 -2.19 17.54 -6.89
N ARG A 132 -3.08 18.30 -6.25
CA ARG A 132 -4.55 18.06 -6.37
C ARG A 132 -5.06 18.23 -7.79
N ARG A 133 -4.56 19.21 -8.54
CA ARG A 133 -4.99 19.42 -9.94
C ARG A 133 -4.39 18.39 -10.90
N ARG A 134 -3.20 17.88 -10.59
CA ARG A 134 -2.50 16.92 -11.43
C ARG A 134 -2.87 15.47 -11.13
N GLY A 135 -3.28 15.21 -9.89
CA GLY A 135 -3.60 13.87 -9.42
C GLY A 135 -4.93 13.37 -9.98
N VAL A 136 -4.98 12.10 -10.33
CA VAL A 136 -6.13 11.41 -10.90
C VAL A 136 -6.56 10.27 -9.99
N ALA A 137 -7.87 10.14 -9.75
CA ALA A 137 -8.41 9.01 -8.99
C ALA A 137 -8.34 7.71 -9.82
N HIS A 138 -8.03 6.59 -9.16
CA HIS A 138 -8.06 5.29 -9.83
C HIS A 138 -9.50 4.91 -10.24
N PRO A 139 -9.75 4.51 -11.50
CA PRO A 139 -11.10 4.35 -12.04
C PRO A 139 -11.96 3.30 -11.34
N VAL A 140 -11.35 2.28 -10.73
CA VAL A 140 -12.09 1.21 -10.02
C VAL A 140 -12.32 1.50 -8.55
N ARG A 141 -11.77 2.58 -7.97
CA ARG A 141 -11.94 2.94 -6.56
C ARG A 141 -12.90 4.10 -6.41
N ASN A 142 -14.13 3.81 -5.99
CA ASN A 142 -15.20 4.80 -5.87
C ASN A 142 -15.16 5.51 -4.50
N PHE A 143 -14.28 6.50 -4.35
CA PHE A 143 -14.31 7.36 -3.17
C PHE A 143 -15.53 8.30 -3.21
N PRO A 144 -16.14 8.61 -2.05
CA PRO A 144 -17.22 9.60 -2.01
C PRO A 144 -16.67 11.00 -2.32
N VAL A 145 -17.51 11.90 -2.79
CA VAL A 145 -17.12 13.32 -3.01
C VAL A 145 -16.74 13.98 -1.67
N HIS A 146 -17.45 13.63 -0.60
CA HIS A 146 -17.23 14.14 0.75
C HIS A 146 -17.52 13.06 1.80
N GLY A 147 -16.82 13.13 2.93
CA GLY A 147 -17.09 12.28 4.10
C GLY A 147 -16.63 10.84 3.94
N GLN A 148 -17.44 9.90 4.38
CA GLN A 148 -17.11 8.49 4.43
C GLN A 148 -18.13 7.65 3.67
N LEU A 149 -17.65 6.61 3.01
CA LEU A 149 -18.44 5.58 2.33
C LEU A 149 -17.98 4.20 2.77
N ARG A 150 -18.91 3.31 3.08
CA ARG A 150 -18.58 1.91 3.31
C ARG A 150 -18.33 1.21 1.98
N GLU A 151 -17.16 0.57 1.88
CA GLU A 151 -16.83 -0.37 0.81
C GLU A 151 -17.19 -1.79 1.29
N PHE A 152 -17.91 -2.55 0.48
CA PHE A 152 -18.37 -3.89 0.84
C PHE A 152 -17.46 -5.00 0.31
N ASN A 153 -16.64 -4.71 -0.69
CA ASN A 153 -15.66 -5.66 -1.20
C ASN A 153 -14.35 -5.54 -0.40
N PRO A 154 -14.02 -6.53 0.45
CA PRO A 154 -12.79 -6.49 1.24
C PRO A 154 -11.51 -6.51 0.38
N GLY A 155 -11.59 -6.96 -0.87
CA GLY A 155 -10.48 -6.95 -1.83
C GLY A 155 -10.04 -5.56 -2.26
N PHE A 156 -10.80 -4.52 -1.92
CA PHE A 156 -10.42 -3.12 -2.16
C PHE A 156 -9.66 -2.47 -0.99
N LEU A 157 -9.24 -3.24 0.00
CA LEU A 157 -8.15 -2.83 0.88
C LEU A 157 -6.84 -2.96 0.10
N TRP A 158 -6.30 -1.86 -0.38
CA TRP A 158 -5.03 -1.82 -1.10
C TRP A 158 -3.92 -1.26 -0.23
N GLY A 159 -2.74 -1.86 -0.32
CA GLY A 159 -1.57 -1.56 0.49
C GLY A 159 -1.07 -0.12 0.44
N VAL A 160 -1.50 0.66 -0.56
CA VAL A 160 -1.03 2.03 -0.82
C VAL A 160 -1.20 2.95 0.40
N ALA A 161 -2.42 3.00 0.98
CA ALA A 161 -2.70 3.85 2.14
C ALA A 161 -3.93 3.33 2.90
N PHE A 162 -3.76 3.00 4.17
CA PHE A 162 -4.83 2.60 5.06
C PHE A 162 -4.45 2.77 6.53
N ALA A 163 -5.42 2.77 7.40
CA ALA A 163 -5.19 2.95 8.82
C ALA A 163 -6.09 2.04 9.67
N PHE A 164 -5.60 1.73 10.88
CA PHE A 164 -6.29 0.94 11.91
C PHE A 164 -6.12 1.56 13.29
N ARG A 165 -7.01 1.21 14.23
CA ARG A 165 -6.64 1.26 15.64
C ARG A 165 -5.63 0.14 15.92
N ALA A 166 -4.57 0.44 16.66
CA ALA A 166 -3.55 -0.56 17.02
C ALA A 166 -4.16 -1.79 17.68
N SER A 167 -5.09 -1.60 18.64
CA SER A 167 -5.80 -2.69 19.32
C SER A 167 -6.57 -3.59 18.36
N THR A 168 -7.16 -3.02 17.32
CA THR A 168 -7.92 -3.77 16.31
C THR A 168 -6.98 -4.52 15.39
N PHE A 169 -5.89 -3.88 14.93
CA PHE A 169 -4.88 -4.53 14.11
C PHE A 169 -4.29 -5.78 14.82
N TYR A 170 -3.94 -5.66 16.11
CA TYR A 170 -3.42 -6.79 16.87
C TYR A 170 -4.47 -7.86 17.14
N ARG A 171 -5.73 -7.49 17.35
CA ARG A 171 -6.83 -8.48 17.53
C ARG A 171 -7.05 -9.30 16.26
N LEU A 172 -6.83 -8.73 15.08
CA LEU A 172 -6.88 -9.43 13.78
C LEU A 172 -5.65 -10.32 13.52
N GLY A 173 -4.60 -10.22 14.33
CA GLY A 173 -3.34 -10.93 14.13
C GLY A 173 -2.34 -10.27 13.20
N GLY A 174 -2.66 -9.07 12.67
CA GLY A 174 -1.83 -8.37 11.69
C GLY A 174 -1.87 -9.00 10.30
N PHE A 175 -0.79 -8.82 9.54
CA PHE A 175 -0.60 -9.46 8.23
C PHE A 175 -0.19 -10.93 8.38
N ASP A 176 -0.67 -11.78 7.47
CA ASP A 176 -0.19 -13.15 7.35
C ASP A 176 1.19 -13.15 6.65
N GLU A 177 2.23 -13.54 7.39
CA GLU A 177 3.62 -13.48 6.94
C GLU A 177 4.00 -14.58 5.93
N GLN A 178 3.08 -15.51 5.65
CA GLN A 178 3.25 -16.50 4.58
C GLN A 178 3.20 -15.85 3.19
N PHE A 179 2.48 -14.72 3.05
CA PHE A 179 2.52 -13.92 1.82
C PHE A 179 3.87 -13.21 1.71
N THR A 180 4.69 -13.64 0.76
CA THR A 180 6.00 -13.06 0.49
C THR A 180 6.09 -12.57 -0.96
N GLY A 181 6.93 -11.59 -1.23
CA GLY A 181 6.97 -10.92 -2.53
C GLY A 181 5.73 -10.06 -2.75
N TYR A 182 5.29 -9.94 -3.98
CA TYR A 182 4.23 -9.04 -4.40
C TYR A 182 2.86 -9.71 -4.42
N GLY A 183 1.87 -9.05 -3.79
CA GLY A 183 0.43 -9.25 -4.02
C GLY A 183 -0.26 -10.15 -3.00
N ALA A 184 -1.52 -9.84 -2.78
CA ALA A 184 -2.52 -10.50 -1.97
C ALA A 184 -2.36 -10.38 -0.44
N GLU A 185 -1.25 -9.88 0.10
CA GLU A 185 -1.07 -9.72 1.56
C GLU A 185 -2.03 -8.68 2.16
N ASP A 186 -2.28 -7.60 1.42
CA ASP A 186 -3.23 -6.55 1.79
C ASP A 186 -4.67 -7.01 1.59
N THR A 187 -4.95 -7.65 0.49
CA THR A 187 -6.23 -8.28 0.19
C THR A 187 -6.60 -9.30 1.27
N ASP A 188 -5.65 -10.14 1.70
CA ASP A 188 -5.85 -11.11 2.78
C ASP A 188 -6.21 -10.42 4.10
N LEU A 189 -5.51 -9.34 4.46
CA LEU A 189 -5.84 -8.55 5.65
C LEU A 189 -7.26 -7.97 5.56
N GLY A 190 -7.67 -7.50 4.37
CA GLY A 190 -9.02 -7.00 4.13
C GLY A 190 -10.08 -8.08 4.34
N PHE A 191 -9.85 -9.28 3.82
CA PHE A 191 -10.74 -10.44 4.00
C PHE A 191 -10.80 -10.89 5.46
N ASN A 192 -9.65 -10.96 6.13
CA ASN A 192 -9.57 -11.29 7.55
C ASN A 192 -10.36 -10.29 8.42
N ALA A 193 -10.18 -9.00 8.18
CA ALA A 193 -10.92 -7.95 8.89
C ALA A 193 -12.43 -8.04 8.63
N ASN A 194 -12.85 -8.26 7.39
CA ASN A 194 -14.27 -8.45 7.04
C ASN A 194 -14.87 -9.68 7.73
N ALA A 195 -14.15 -10.80 7.80
CA ALA A 195 -14.58 -12.00 8.52
C ALA A 195 -14.78 -11.75 10.03
N HIS A 196 -14.06 -10.77 10.58
CA HIS A 196 -14.22 -10.31 11.98
C HIS A 196 -15.23 -9.16 12.13
N GLY A 197 -16.02 -8.85 11.10
CA GLY A 197 -17.05 -7.82 11.14
C GLY A 197 -16.53 -6.39 11.11
N LEU A 198 -15.25 -6.16 10.81
CA LEU A 198 -14.67 -4.82 10.73
C LEU A 198 -14.96 -4.20 9.35
N PRO A 199 -15.67 -3.06 9.26
CA PRO A 199 -16.00 -2.46 7.97
C PRO A 199 -14.78 -1.80 7.32
N LEU A 200 -14.72 -1.88 5.99
CA LEU A 200 -13.82 -1.08 5.16
C LEU A 200 -14.50 0.26 4.84
N ILE A 201 -13.85 1.35 5.19
CA ILE A 201 -14.39 2.71 5.03
C ILE A 201 -13.45 3.54 4.16
N TYR A 202 -13.98 4.07 3.09
CA TYR A 202 -13.33 5.07 2.25
C TYR A 202 -13.60 6.47 2.79
N GLN A 203 -12.55 7.29 2.90
CA GLN A 203 -12.65 8.66 3.39
C GLN A 203 -12.08 9.64 2.39
N ALA A 204 -12.93 10.57 1.94
CA ALA A 204 -12.57 11.63 1.01
C ALA A 204 -12.25 12.97 1.67
N GLY A 205 -11.76 13.92 0.86
CA GLY A 205 -11.57 15.33 1.22
C GLY A 205 -10.15 15.70 1.69
N ALA A 206 -9.33 14.71 1.99
CA ALA A 206 -7.92 14.92 2.38
C ALA A 206 -7.03 13.85 1.75
N PRO A 207 -6.80 13.92 0.43
CA PRO A 207 -6.15 12.85 -0.32
C PRO A 207 -4.71 12.61 0.09
N ILE A 208 -4.27 11.39 -0.19
CA ILE A 208 -2.89 10.99 -0.33
C ILE A 208 -2.55 11.06 -1.81
N PHE A 209 -1.36 11.54 -2.15
CA PHE A 209 -0.87 11.60 -3.52
C PHE A 209 0.14 10.47 -3.74
N HIS A 210 -0.18 9.55 -4.66
CA HIS A 210 0.71 8.46 -5.00
C HIS A 210 1.66 8.93 -6.11
N GLN A 211 2.95 8.87 -5.86
CA GLN A 211 3.99 9.28 -6.81
C GLN A 211 4.14 8.22 -7.91
N HIS A 212 4.36 8.69 -9.13
CA HIS A 212 4.60 7.79 -10.26
C HIS A 212 5.87 6.95 -10.06
N HIS A 213 5.79 5.72 -10.48
CA HIS A 213 6.92 4.81 -10.62
C HIS A 213 6.72 3.91 -11.84
N THR A 214 7.77 3.26 -12.31
CA THR A 214 7.69 2.33 -13.43
C THR A 214 6.63 1.25 -13.19
N LEU A 215 5.74 1.08 -14.16
CA LEU A 215 4.67 0.09 -14.18
C LEU A 215 4.96 -1.00 -15.22
N TYR A 216 4.44 -2.17 -14.97
CA TYR A 216 4.46 -3.32 -15.89
C TYR A 216 3.05 -3.90 -15.98
N GLU A 217 2.53 -4.04 -17.20
CA GLU A 217 1.20 -4.62 -17.42
C GLU A 217 1.27 -5.64 -18.57
N PRO A 218 1.02 -6.92 -18.29
CA PRO A 218 0.84 -7.50 -16.94
C PRO A 218 2.14 -7.44 -16.10
N PRO A 219 2.06 -7.52 -14.76
CA PRO A 219 3.22 -7.38 -13.87
C PRO A 219 4.10 -8.63 -13.86
N LEU A 220 4.73 -8.95 -15.01
CA LEU A 220 5.50 -10.16 -15.25
C LEU A 220 6.73 -10.29 -14.34
N GLN A 221 7.32 -9.17 -13.90
CA GLN A 221 8.44 -9.16 -12.95
C GLN A 221 8.05 -9.74 -11.57
N HIS A 222 6.75 -9.83 -11.28
CA HIS A 222 6.19 -10.40 -10.06
C HIS A 222 5.43 -11.72 -10.29
N PHE A 223 5.54 -12.32 -11.48
CA PHE A 223 4.78 -13.49 -11.88
C PHE A 223 4.82 -14.62 -10.84
N ALA A 224 6.02 -15.02 -10.40
CA ALA A 224 6.19 -16.11 -9.44
C ALA A 224 5.55 -15.81 -8.08
N ASP A 225 5.67 -14.57 -7.61
CA ASP A 225 5.10 -14.12 -6.35
C ASP A 225 3.58 -14.11 -6.42
N ILE A 226 3.02 -13.54 -7.48
CA ILE A 226 1.57 -13.45 -7.69
C ILE A 226 0.95 -14.85 -7.74
N VAL A 227 1.54 -15.79 -8.48
CA VAL A 227 1.02 -17.17 -8.59
C VAL A 227 1.08 -17.88 -7.23
N ARG A 228 2.22 -17.80 -6.52
CA ARG A 228 2.38 -18.39 -5.18
C ARG A 228 1.36 -17.84 -4.19
N ASN A 229 1.25 -16.51 -4.13
CA ASN A 229 0.35 -15.83 -3.21
C ASN A 229 -1.12 -16.05 -3.58
N ALA A 230 -1.45 -16.18 -4.88
CA ALA A 230 -2.80 -16.52 -5.31
C ALA A 230 -3.21 -17.94 -4.86
N VAL A 231 -2.32 -18.92 -4.93
CA VAL A 231 -2.58 -20.27 -4.42
C VAL A 231 -2.80 -20.26 -2.90
N LEU A 232 -1.96 -19.55 -2.15
CA LEU A 232 -2.11 -19.40 -0.70
C LEU A 232 -3.46 -18.75 -0.34
N PHE A 233 -3.80 -17.65 -1.03
CA PHE A 233 -5.05 -16.94 -0.82
C PHE A 233 -6.27 -17.82 -1.14
N HIS A 234 -6.24 -18.53 -2.27
CA HIS A 234 -7.31 -19.45 -2.66
C HIS A 234 -7.48 -20.57 -1.64
N GLY A 235 -6.40 -21.16 -1.14
CA GLY A 235 -6.45 -22.18 -0.10
C GLY A 235 -7.10 -21.68 1.21
N LYS A 236 -6.99 -20.37 1.50
CA LYS A 236 -7.52 -19.74 2.71
C LYS A 236 -8.99 -19.28 2.53
N TRP A 237 -9.33 -18.73 1.37
CA TRP A 237 -10.61 -18.05 1.15
C TRP A 237 -11.53 -18.71 0.11
N GLY A 238 -11.05 -19.72 -0.61
CA GLY A 238 -11.83 -20.45 -1.64
C GLY A 238 -12.08 -19.68 -2.93
N ILE A 239 -11.47 -18.51 -3.10
CA ILE A 239 -11.60 -17.66 -4.29
C ILE A 239 -10.23 -17.23 -4.80
N TRP A 240 -10.10 -16.96 -6.10
CA TRP A 240 -8.87 -16.47 -6.69
C TRP A 240 -8.75 -14.95 -6.55
N PRO A 241 -7.66 -14.41 -5.96
CA PRO A 241 -7.40 -12.98 -5.96
C PRO A 241 -6.84 -12.53 -7.31
N MET A 242 -6.77 -11.23 -7.55
CA MET A 242 -6.07 -10.63 -8.70
C MET A 242 -6.43 -11.30 -10.05
N GLN A 243 -7.71 -11.59 -10.28
CA GLN A 243 -8.18 -12.39 -11.41
C GLN A 243 -7.70 -11.86 -12.76
N GLU A 244 -7.75 -10.54 -12.97
CA GLU A 244 -7.30 -9.90 -14.22
C GLU A 244 -5.82 -10.22 -14.52
N ARG A 245 -4.96 -10.23 -13.50
CA ARG A 245 -3.54 -10.58 -13.64
C ARG A 245 -3.34 -12.06 -13.95
N LEU A 246 -4.09 -12.94 -13.27
CA LEU A 246 -4.04 -14.38 -13.56
C LEU A 246 -4.53 -14.67 -14.98
N ASP A 247 -5.60 -14.00 -15.43
CA ASP A 247 -6.13 -14.14 -16.80
C ASP A 247 -5.11 -13.65 -17.83
N ALA A 248 -4.41 -12.55 -17.58
CA ALA A 248 -3.34 -12.06 -18.44
C ALA A 248 -2.17 -13.05 -18.53
N PHE A 249 -1.80 -13.72 -17.42
CA PHE A 249 -0.77 -14.75 -17.43
C PHE A 249 -1.20 -16.01 -18.20
N VAL A 250 -2.48 -16.39 -18.12
CA VAL A 250 -3.03 -17.47 -18.94
C VAL A 250 -2.99 -17.09 -20.42
N ALA A 251 -3.42 -15.89 -20.77
CA ALA A 251 -3.40 -15.40 -22.16
C ALA A 251 -1.97 -15.34 -22.74
N ALA A 252 -0.96 -15.06 -21.90
CA ALA A 252 0.45 -15.09 -22.29
C ALA A 252 1.06 -16.51 -22.37
N GLY A 253 0.28 -17.57 -22.10
CA GLY A 253 0.76 -18.95 -22.11
C GLY A 253 1.76 -19.29 -21.01
N LEU A 254 1.75 -18.53 -19.92
CA LEU A 254 2.63 -18.72 -18.76
C LEU A 254 1.98 -19.59 -17.69
N LEU A 255 0.65 -19.55 -17.61
CA LEU A 255 -0.13 -20.15 -16.55
C LEU A 255 -1.32 -20.92 -17.12
N GLU A 256 -1.64 -22.04 -16.52
CA GLU A 256 -2.92 -22.74 -16.71
C GLU A 256 -3.72 -22.67 -15.42
N ARG A 257 -5.00 -22.29 -15.52
CA ARG A 257 -5.91 -22.18 -14.39
C ARG A 257 -7.06 -23.15 -14.50
N SER A 258 -7.31 -23.90 -13.43
CA SER A 258 -8.51 -24.72 -13.23
C SER A 258 -9.31 -24.19 -12.02
N GLU A 259 -10.46 -24.81 -11.75
CA GLU A 259 -11.24 -24.49 -10.56
C GLU A 259 -10.46 -24.69 -9.25
N THR A 260 -9.59 -25.69 -9.23
CA THR A 260 -8.91 -26.13 -7.99
C THR A 260 -7.42 -25.78 -7.94
N GLY A 261 -6.84 -25.20 -8.99
CA GLY A 261 -5.40 -24.94 -8.96
C GLY A 261 -4.86 -24.12 -10.11
N LEU A 262 -3.62 -23.69 -9.91
CA LEU A 262 -2.79 -23.03 -10.90
C LEU A 262 -1.60 -23.92 -11.24
N ARG A 263 -1.27 -24.05 -12.53
CA ARG A 263 -0.11 -24.77 -13.01
C ARG A 263 0.76 -23.81 -13.84
N ILE A 264 1.98 -23.56 -13.38
CA ILE A 264 2.96 -22.82 -14.18
C ILE A 264 3.37 -23.66 -15.37
N ILE A 265 3.20 -23.13 -16.58
CA ILE A 265 3.65 -23.74 -17.83
C ILE A 265 5.12 -23.41 -18.07
N ARG A 266 5.46 -22.14 -17.95
CA ARG A 266 6.82 -21.61 -18.00
C ARG A 266 6.91 -20.28 -17.27
N TYR A 267 8.10 -19.81 -17.00
CA TYR A 267 8.33 -18.45 -16.52
C TYR A 267 8.44 -17.47 -17.69
N PRO A 268 8.10 -16.18 -17.48
CA PRO A 268 8.35 -15.14 -18.47
C PRO A 268 9.85 -14.99 -18.73
N THR A 269 10.22 -14.66 -19.97
CA THR A 269 11.59 -14.30 -20.33
C THR A 269 11.89 -12.85 -19.94
N ASP A 270 13.18 -12.46 -19.89
CA ASP A 270 13.58 -11.08 -19.61
C ASP A 270 13.05 -10.12 -20.70
N GLU A 271 12.96 -10.57 -21.96
CA GLU A 271 12.39 -9.79 -23.07
C GLU A 271 10.89 -9.56 -22.88
N GLU A 272 10.14 -10.58 -22.41
CA GLU A 272 8.70 -10.45 -22.13
C GLU A 272 8.48 -9.48 -20.95
N VAL A 273 9.30 -9.59 -19.89
CA VAL A 273 9.26 -8.65 -18.76
C VAL A 273 9.56 -7.23 -19.23
N ALA A 274 10.61 -7.05 -20.06
CA ALA A 274 10.95 -5.73 -20.57
C ALA A 274 9.84 -5.15 -21.47
N ALA A 275 9.20 -5.99 -22.30
CA ALA A 275 8.10 -5.57 -23.18
C ALA A 275 6.82 -5.21 -22.41
N ALA A 276 6.61 -5.75 -21.21
CA ALA A 276 5.47 -5.42 -20.36
C ALA A 276 5.61 -4.03 -19.66
N ARG A 277 6.80 -3.41 -19.73
CA ARG A 277 7.01 -2.09 -19.16
C ARG A 277 6.13 -1.07 -19.87
N GLN A 278 5.37 -0.32 -19.08
CA GLN A 278 4.52 0.75 -19.60
C GLN A 278 5.31 2.04 -19.79
N SER A 279 4.79 2.90 -20.67
CA SER A 279 5.30 4.25 -20.86
C SER A 279 5.00 5.13 -19.64
N ASP A 280 5.78 6.18 -19.45
CA ASP A 280 5.67 7.05 -18.26
C ASP A 280 4.38 7.89 -18.21
N ASP A 281 3.55 7.88 -19.25
CA ASP A 281 2.22 8.50 -19.28
C ASP A 281 1.10 7.62 -18.66
N VAL A 282 1.39 6.35 -18.40
CA VAL A 282 0.47 5.43 -17.69
C VAL A 282 0.63 5.63 -16.19
N MET A 283 -0.48 5.92 -15.50
CA MET A 283 -0.47 6.24 -14.05
C MET A 283 -0.87 5.07 -13.15
N PHE A 284 -1.58 4.05 -13.68
CA PHE A 284 -2.06 2.88 -12.96
C PHE A 284 -2.42 1.74 -13.91
#